data_a099e6087ec438aa52193d2b3eaf5aeb
#
_entry.id   a099e6087ec438aa52193d2b3eaf5aeb
#
_cell.length_a   1.000
_cell.length_b   1.000
_cell.length_c   1.000
_cell.angle_alpha   90.00
_cell.angle_beta   90.00
_cell.angle_gamma   90.00
#
_symmetry.space_group_name_H-M   'P 1'
#
loop_
_entity.id
_entity.type
_entity.pdbx_description
1 polymer ?
#
loop_
_entity_poly.entity_id
_entity_poly.type
_entity_poly.pdbx_seq_one_letter_code
_entity_poly.pdbx_strand_id
1 'polypeptide(L)' 'MITGPQLLSARLSVGWAPTRLAARAKLPLSTVIRAEGSPGEPTVTIAQLNALVQALRTAGAIFPSTGLDDSKTQS' A
#
# COMPACT_ATOMS: atom_id res chain seq x y z
N MET A 1 -2.07 -11.83 0.26
CA MET A 1 -1.83 -10.75 1.21
C MET A 1 -0.78 -9.80 0.68
N ILE A 2 -0.98 -8.50 0.85
CA ILE A 2 -0.01 -7.53 0.37
C ILE A 2 1.15 -7.47 1.37
N THR A 3 2.38 -7.53 0.85
CA THR A 3 3.58 -7.51 1.68
C THR A 3 4.24 -6.12 1.63
N GLY A 4 5.18 -5.87 2.54
CA GLY A 4 5.96 -4.64 2.53
C GLY A 4 6.67 -4.40 1.20
N PRO A 5 7.39 -5.39 0.66
CA PRO A 5 8.02 -5.24 -0.67
C PRO A 5 7.03 -4.92 -1.78
N GLN A 6 5.82 -5.45 -1.73
CA GLN A 6 4.80 -5.13 -2.72
C GLN A 6 4.35 -3.68 -2.62
N LEU A 7 4.20 -3.16 -1.40
CA LEU A 7 3.89 -1.75 -1.19
C LEU A 7 4.98 -0.86 -1.74
N LEU A 8 6.23 -1.20 -1.45
CA LEU A 8 7.38 -0.43 -1.93
C LEU A 8 7.42 -0.43 -3.46
N SER A 9 7.25 -1.60 -4.06
CA SER A 9 7.25 -1.75 -5.51
C SER A 9 6.15 -0.91 -6.16
N ALA A 10 4.95 -0.95 -5.59
CA ALA A 10 3.82 -0.16 -6.10
C ALA A 10 4.09 1.33 -6.01
N ARG A 11 4.67 1.78 -4.88
CA ARG A 11 5.01 3.18 -4.71
C ARG A 11 6.03 3.64 -5.74
N LEU A 12 7.05 2.82 -5.97
CA LEU A 12 8.08 3.14 -6.96
C LEU A 12 7.50 3.18 -8.37
N SER A 13 6.55 2.30 -8.66
CA SER A 13 5.95 2.24 -9.99
C SER A 13 5.17 3.51 -10.33
N VAL A 14 4.62 4.20 -9.34
CA VAL A 14 3.91 5.46 -9.58
C VAL A 14 4.81 6.69 -9.36
N GLY A 15 6.09 6.47 -9.07
CA GLY A 15 7.06 7.55 -8.96
C GLY A 15 6.93 8.41 -7.71
N TRP A 16 6.35 7.89 -6.64
CA TRP A 16 6.13 8.65 -5.42
C TRP A 16 7.25 8.43 -4.42
N ALA A 17 7.65 9.51 -3.72
CA ALA A 17 8.47 9.41 -2.53
C ALA A 17 7.62 8.90 -1.36
N PRO A 18 8.24 8.30 -0.33
CA PRO A 18 7.45 7.83 0.83
C PRO A 18 6.65 8.95 1.50
N THR A 19 7.18 10.17 1.51
CA THR A 19 6.48 11.32 2.08
C THR A 19 5.20 11.63 1.31
N ARG A 20 5.22 11.46 -0.01
CA ARG A 20 4.02 11.68 -0.81
C ARG A 20 2.96 10.64 -0.51
N LEU A 21 3.36 9.39 -0.40
CA LEU A 21 2.42 8.33 -0.04
C LEU A 21 1.80 8.59 1.33
N ALA A 22 2.62 8.98 2.29
CA ALA A 22 2.13 9.29 3.63
C ALA A 22 1.09 10.41 3.59
N ALA A 23 1.37 11.47 2.84
CA ALA A 23 0.44 12.60 2.71
C ALA A 23 -0.87 12.17 2.04
N ARG A 24 -0.77 11.39 0.99
CA ARG A 24 -1.97 10.93 0.27
C ARG A 24 -2.82 9.97 1.07
N ALA A 25 -2.18 9.14 1.88
CA ALA A 25 -2.89 8.19 2.75
C ALA A 25 -3.31 8.83 4.07
N LYS A 26 -2.86 10.05 4.34
CA LYS A 26 -3.13 10.78 5.59
C LYS A 26 -2.61 10.02 6.80
N LEU A 27 -1.40 9.49 6.65
CA LEU A 27 -0.72 8.73 7.69
C LEU A 27 0.65 9.34 7.97
N PRO A 28 1.19 9.13 9.17
CA PRO A 28 2.56 9.55 9.46
C PRO A 28 3.56 8.84 8.55
N LEU A 29 4.65 9.51 8.21
CA LEU A 29 5.71 8.91 7.42
C LEU A 29 6.24 7.64 8.06
N SER A 30 6.36 7.63 9.40
CA SER A 30 6.84 6.45 10.12
C SER A 30 5.98 5.21 9.84
N THR A 31 4.68 5.40 9.64
CA THR A 31 3.78 4.29 9.30
C THR A 31 4.12 3.71 7.92
N VAL A 32 4.40 4.57 6.94
CA VAL A 32 4.79 4.13 5.60
C VAL A 32 6.11 3.38 5.66
N ILE A 33 7.09 3.93 6.38
CA ILE A 33 8.40 3.30 6.51
C ILE A 33 8.27 1.91 7.14
N ARG A 34 7.45 1.81 8.20
CA ARG A 34 7.24 0.54 8.87
C ARG A 34 6.56 -0.48 7.97
N ALA A 35 5.54 -0.03 7.25
CA ALA A 35 4.79 -0.92 6.38
C ALA A 35 5.67 -1.48 5.26
N GLU A 36 6.45 -0.61 4.61
CA GLU A 36 7.31 -1.02 3.51
C GLU A 36 8.51 -1.83 3.98
N GLY A 37 8.95 -1.60 5.20
CA GLY A 37 10.09 -2.31 5.76
C GLY A 37 9.78 -3.72 6.26
N SER A 38 8.51 -4.10 6.29
CA SER A 38 8.13 -5.43 6.77
C SER A 38 8.39 -6.47 5.68
N PRO A 39 9.12 -7.57 6.00
CA PRO A 39 9.45 -8.56 4.97
C PRO A 39 8.24 -9.38 4.51
N GLY A 40 7.23 -9.47 5.34
CA GLY A 40 5.97 -10.15 5.01
C GLY A 40 4.81 -9.20 5.17
N GLU A 41 3.81 -9.60 5.94
CA GLU A 41 2.68 -8.72 6.24
C GLU A 41 3.16 -7.47 6.94
N PRO A 42 2.70 -6.29 6.49
CA PRO A 42 3.09 -5.05 7.17
C PRO A 42 2.60 -5.03 8.62
N THR A 43 3.44 -4.48 9.50
CA THR A 43 3.10 -4.36 10.92
C THR A 43 2.31 -3.08 11.17
N VAL A 44 1.20 -2.94 10.48
CA VAL A 44 0.30 -1.78 10.59
C VAL A 44 -1.13 -2.31 10.70
N THR A 45 -2.05 -1.46 11.11
CA THR A 45 -3.44 -1.89 11.20
C THR A 45 -4.02 -2.12 9.81
N ILE A 46 -5.12 -2.88 9.75
CA ILE A 46 -5.81 -3.11 8.50
C ILE A 46 -6.30 -1.78 7.90
N ALA A 47 -6.79 -0.88 8.74
CA ALA A 47 -7.23 0.43 8.28
C ALA A 47 -6.09 1.22 7.66
N GLN A 48 -4.90 1.17 8.29
CA GLN A 48 -3.73 1.85 7.76
C GLN A 48 -3.27 1.23 6.44
N LEU A 49 -3.26 -0.11 6.39
CA LEU A 49 -2.90 -0.80 5.16
C LEU A 49 -3.85 -0.44 4.02
N ASN A 50 -5.15 -0.43 4.30
CA ASN A 50 -6.14 -0.07 3.29
C ASN A 50 -5.95 1.36 2.80
N ALA A 51 -5.61 2.29 3.69
CA ALA A 51 -5.36 3.67 3.30
C ALA A 51 -4.17 3.76 2.34
N LEU A 52 -3.11 3.01 2.61
CA LEU A 52 -1.94 2.96 1.73
C LEU A 52 -2.30 2.38 0.36
N VAL A 53 -3.01 1.26 0.35
CA VAL A 53 -3.41 0.60 -0.88
C VAL A 53 -4.31 1.50 -1.71
N GLN A 54 -5.29 2.14 -1.09
CA GLN A 54 -6.21 3.03 -1.81
C GLN A 54 -5.48 4.22 -2.41
N ALA A 55 -4.55 4.82 -1.67
CA ALA A 55 -3.78 5.95 -2.18
C ALA A 55 -2.98 5.54 -3.42
N LEU A 56 -2.35 4.36 -3.38
CA LEU A 56 -1.57 3.87 -4.50
C LEU A 56 -2.44 3.49 -5.69
N ARG A 57 -3.58 2.86 -5.46
CA ARG A 57 -4.52 2.52 -6.54
C ARG A 57 -5.03 3.76 -7.23
N THR A 58 -5.34 4.80 -6.48
CA THR A 58 -5.79 6.07 -7.05
C THR A 58 -4.71 6.67 -7.95
N ALA A 59 -3.45 6.43 -7.64
CA ALA A 59 -2.33 6.90 -8.45
C ALA A 59 -2.05 6.00 -9.66
N GLY A 60 -2.73 4.87 -9.78
CA GLY A 60 -2.58 3.97 -10.90
C GLY A 60 -1.77 2.71 -10.62
N ALA A 61 -1.36 2.49 -9.37
CA ALA A 61 -0.62 1.27 -9.05
C ALA A 61 -1.53 0.05 -9.18
N ILE A 62 -0.93 -1.04 -9.64
CA ILE A 62 -1.62 -2.31 -9.79
C ILE A 62 -1.02 -3.29 -8.79
N PHE A 63 -1.87 -3.90 -7.98
CA PHE A 63 -1.43 -4.89 -7.02
C PHE A 63 -1.74 -6.29 -7.54
N PRO A 64 -0.91 -7.27 -7.20
CA PRO A 64 -1.22 -8.64 -7.55
C PRO A 64 -2.52 -9.06 -6.86
N SER A 65 -3.18 -10.06 -7.44
CA SER A 65 -4.41 -10.58 -6.88
C SER A 65 -4.19 -11.02 -5.44
N THR A 66 -5.05 -10.57 -4.55
CA THR A 66 -4.98 -10.91 -3.13
C THR A 66 -6.39 -11.20 -2.64
N GLY A 67 -6.48 -11.72 -1.44
CA GLY A 67 -7.76 -11.94 -0.82
C GLY A 67 -8.56 -10.66 -0.56
N LEU A 68 -7.93 -9.53 -0.63
CA LEU A 68 -8.61 -8.26 -0.43
C LEU A 68 -9.49 -7.86 -1.59
N ASP A 69 -9.16 -8.39 -2.75
CA ASP A 69 -9.93 -8.03 -3.90
C ASP A 69 -11.21 -8.80 -4.00
N ASP A 70 -11.43 -9.21 -4.06
CA ASP A 70 -12.43 -9.76 -4.37
C ASP A 70 -13.22 -9.51 -5.34
N SER A 71 -12.84 -9.39 -5.83
CA SER A 71 -13.33 -9.13 -6.48
C SER A 71 -13.83 -9.35 -7.24
N LYS A 72 -13.98 -9.83 -7.37
CA LYS A 72 -14.38 -10.02 -7.92
C LYS A 72 -15.13 -9.77 -8.28
N THR A 73 -15.15 -9.69 -8.32
CA THR A 73 -15.64 -9.28 -8.56
C THR A 73 -15.95 -8.97 -9.12
N GLN A 74 -15.90 -8.97 -9.22
CA GLN A 74 -16.08 -8.42 -9.52
C GLN A 74 -16.45 -8.32 -9.94
N SER A 75 -16.55 -8.55 -10.00
CA SER A 75 -16.76 -8.30 -10.29
C SER A 75 -17.02 -8.18 -10.44
#